data_cbf62f1b782a0f8bdc44863b6847ad74
#
_entry.id   cbf62f1b782a0f8bdc44863b6847ad74
#
_cell.length_a   1.000
_cell.length_b   1.000
_cell.length_c   1.000
_cell.angle_alpha   90.00
_cell.angle_beta   90.00
_cell.angle_gamma   90.00
#
_symmetry.space_group_name_H-M   'P 1'
#
loop_
_entity.id
_entity.type
_entity.pdbx_description
1 polymer ?
#
loop_
_entity_poly.entity_id
_entity_poly.type
_entity_poly.pdbx_seq_one_letter_code
_entity_poly.pdbx_strand_id
1 'polypeptide(L)'
;MGQLVLTMKYRKNTGMIFNPTEIFSLYLYGITIQGGDGTSFSSESMRFYIQAAQREVENFFNLKLMRQFIDQEKLTFYRADYWQSFPILFTNYPVNKPISLTGRFNNLEQISYPTQWLTTHQNSYGLYKRRVSIVPTGSAVATANAEVILSGLTTQLGSQHFRMIPDYWDFQYITGFDLDHMPMDLINLTGKLATFGPLGIAGDLILGAGIANQSIGVDGLSQSIGSTSSPTNAGYGARIIQYQKEIAETVKRIRLIYDEIKMVVV
;
A
#
# COMPACT_ATOMS: atom_id res chain seq x y z
N MET A 1 8.09 -24.52 7.96
CA MET A 1 8.64 -23.52 7.00
C MET A 1 8.37 -23.85 5.53
N GLY A 2 8.34 -25.12 5.08
CA GLY A 2 8.14 -25.49 3.66
C GLY A 2 6.75 -25.19 3.09
N GLN A 3 5.68 -25.24 3.88
CA GLN A 3 4.31 -24.98 3.41
C GLN A 3 4.03 -23.50 3.13
N LEU A 4 4.63 -22.55 3.86
CA LEU A 4 4.45 -21.12 3.62
C LEU A 4 5.06 -20.66 2.28
N VAL A 5 6.17 -21.26 1.89
CA VAL A 5 6.87 -20.93 0.62
C VAL A 5 6.09 -21.45 -0.60
N LEU A 6 5.39 -22.58 -0.48
CA LEU A 6 4.55 -23.13 -1.56
C LEU A 6 3.29 -22.29 -1.80
N THR A 7 2.69 -21.75 -0.74
CA THR A 7 1.48 -20.92 -0.84
C THR A 7 1.79 -19.54 -1.48
N MET A 8 2.97 -18.98 -1.25
CA MET A 8 3.36 -17.70 -1.85
C MET A 8 3.51 -17.74 -3.38
N LYS A 9 3.84 -18.89 -3.98
CA LYS A 9 3.90 -19.03 -5.45
C LYS A 9 2.54 -18.91 -6.14
N TYR A 10 1.45 -19.30 -5.50
CA TYR A 10 0.09 -19.22 -6.07
C TYR A 10 -0.50 -17.79 -6.07
N ARG A 11 0.04 -16.88 -5.28
CA ARG A 11 -0.47 -15.50 -5.18
C ARG A 11 -0.15 -14.64 -6.42
N LYS A 12 0.84 -15.04 -7.19
CA LYS A 12 1.41 -14.22 -8.28
C LYS A 12 0.40 -13.84 -9.38
N ASN A 13 -0.71 -14.55 -9.50
CA ASN A 13 -1.68 -14.36 -10.57
C ASN A 13 -2.99 -13.68 -10.14
N THR A 14 -3.20 -13.42 -8.84
CA THR A 14 -4.48 -12.91 -8.34
C THR A 14 -4.48 -11.43 -8.02
N GLY A 15 -3.31 -10.77 -7.96
CA GLY A 15 -3.18 -9.37 -7.52
C GLY A 15 -3.51 -9.15 -6.04
N MET A 16 -3.70 -10.23 -5.28
CA MET A 16 -4.01 -10.19 -3.85
C MET A 16 -2.85 -10.73 -3.02
N ILE A 17 -2.69 -10.13 -1.84
CA ILE A 17 -1.65 -10.51 -0.88
C ILE A 17 -1.93 -11.87 -0.24
N PHE A 18 -3.20 -12.24 -0.11
CA PHE A 18 -3.67 -13.50 0.45
C PHE A 18 -4.58 -14.27 -0.52
N ASN A 19 -4.53 -15.58 -0.41
CA ASN A 19 -5.61 -16.42 -0.89
C ASN A 19 -6.72 -16.48 0.20
N PRO A 20 -8.03 -16.51 -0.13
CA PRO A 20 -9.10 -16.68 0.83
C PRO A 20 -8.88 -17.83 1.83
N THR A 21 -8.39 -18.97 1.37
CA THR A 21 -8.08 -20.13 2.22
C THR A 21 -7.03 -19.85 3.29
N GLU A 22 -6.10 -18.93 3.03
CA GLU A 22 -5.07 -18.55 4.00
C GLU A 22 -5.66 -17.68 5.11
N ILE A 23 -6.58 -16.77 4.80
CA ILE A 23 -7.28 -15.98 5.82
C ILE A 23 -8.10 -16.92 6.73
N PHE A 24 -8.81 -17.87 6.16
CA PHE A 24 -9.55 -18.86 6.96
C PHE A 24 -8.64 -19.68 7.87
N SER A 25 -7.48 -20.11 7.39
CA SER A 25 -6.58 -20.95 8.15
C SER A 25 -5.75 -20.20 9.18
N LEU A 26 -5.33 -18.94 8.89
CA LEU A 26 -4.41 -18.20 9.75
C LEU A 26 -5.11 -17.27 10.75
N TYR A 27 -6.20 -16.61 10.33
CA TYR A 27 -6.84 -15.57 11.11
C TYR A 27 -8.24 -15.95 11.60
N LEU A 28 -8.93 -16.86 10.90
CA LEU A 28 -10.28 -17.31 11.24
C LEU A 28 -10.31 -18.80 11.63
N TYR A 29 -9.18 -19.36 12.02
CA TYR A 29 -9.11 -20.78 12.40
C TYR A 29 -10.14 -21.14 13.48
N GLY A 30 -10.90 -22.21 13.23
CA GLY A 30 -11.96 -22.69 14.12
C GLY A 30 -13.27 -21.90 14.06
N ILE A 31 -13.37 -20.88 13.19
CA ILE A 31 -14.60 -20.10 13.01
C ILE A 31 -15.30 -20.57 11.75
N THR A 32 -16.51 -21.11 11.90
CA THR A 32 -17.39 -21.44 10.78
C THR A 32 -18.42 -20.34 10.62
N ILE A 33 -18.48 -19.72 9.43
CA ILE A 33 -19.45 -18.67 9.11
C ILE A 33 -20.48 -19.31 8.16
N GLN A 34 -21.67 -19.61 8.70
CA GLN A 34 -22.78 -20.18 7.94
C GLN A 34 -24.04 -19.35 8.17
N GLY A 35 -24.73 -19.03 7.09
CA GLY A 35 -26.03 -18.40 7.15
C GLY A 35 -27.09 -19.31 7.77
N GLY A 36 -28.23 -18.74 8.19
CA GLY A 36 -29.36 -19.51 8.72
C GLY A 36 -29.95 -20.52 7.73
N ASP A 37 -29.66 -20.38 6.46
CA ASP A 37 -29.98 -21.29 5.36
C ASP A 37 -28.94 -22.42 5.14
N GLY A 38 -27.90 -22.46 5.96
CA GLY A 38 -26.80 -23.42 5.84
C GLY A 38 -25.74 -23.06 4.79
N THR A 39 -25.86 -21.93 4.09
CA THR A 39 -24.84 -21.49 3.14
C THR A 39 -23.57 -21.05 3.86
N SER A 40 -22.43 -21.53 3.40
CA SER A 40 -21.13 -21.13 3.95
C SER A 40 -20.68 -19.81 3.36
N PHE A 41 -19.95 -19.01 4.16
CA PHE A 41 -19.33 -17.79 3.69
C PHE A 41 -18.35 -18.07 2.54
N SER A 42 -18.61 -17.47 1.39
CA SER A 42 -17.92 -17.83 0.15
C SER A 42 -16.49 -17.30 0.06
N SER A 43 -15.65 -17.99 -0.72
CA SER A 43 -14.31 -17.49 -1.06
C SER A 43 -14.36 -16.17 -1.83
N GLU A 44 -15.41 -15.93 -2.62
CA GLU A 44 -15.61 -14.66 -3.34
C GLU A 44 -15.87 -13.50 -2.38
N SER A 45 -16.72 -13.73 -1.37
CA SER A 45 -16.95 -12.73 -0.32
C SER A 45 -15.66 -12.42 0.43
N MET A 46 -14.84 -13.43 0.72
CA MET A 46 -13.54 -13.22 1.37
C MET A 46 -12.57 -12.43 0.49
N ARG A 47 -12.57 -12.64 -0.83
CA ARG A 47 -11.75 -11.85 -1.76
C ARG A 47 -12.05 -10.37 -1.68
N PHE A 48 -13.32 -10.00 -1.59
CA PHE A 48 -13.72 -8.60 -1.42
C PHE A 48 -13.07 -7.98 -0.17
N TYR A 49 -13.15 -8.65 0.98
CA TYR A 49 -12.54 -8.13 2.22
C TYR A 49 -11.02 -8.07 2.16
N ILE A 50 -10.38 -9.03 1.52
CA ILE A 50 -8.91 -9.00 1.31
C ILE A 50 -8.52 -7.80 0.44
N GLN A 51 -9.22 -7.57 -0.67
CA GLN A 51 -8.94 -6.45 -1.57
C GLN A 51 -9.22 -5.10 -0.91
N ALA A 52 -10.29 -4.99 -0.12
CA ALA A 52 -10.62 -3.79 0.64
C ALA A 52 -9.52 -3.47 1.66
N ALA A 53 -9.09 -4.46 2.46
CA ALA A 53 -8.03 -4.30 3.43
C ALA A 53 -6.67 -3.96 2.77
N GLN A 54 -6.35 -4.60 1.66
CA GLN A 54 -5.15 -4.30 0.89
C GLN A 54 -5.15 -2.84 0.41
N ARG A 55 -6.25 -2.37 -0.17
CA ARG A 55 -6.41 -0.98 -0.60
C ARG A 55 -6.30 0.01 0.54
N GLU A 56 -6.88 -0.30 1.68
CA GLU A 56 -6.80 0.54 2.88
C GLU A 56 -5.35 0.72 3.33
N VAL A 57 -4.59 -0.36 3.42
CA VAL A 57 -3.16 -0.33 3.78
C VAL A 57 -2.34 0.44 2.73
N GLU A 58 -2.57 0.17 1.44
CA GLU A 58 -1.90 0.86 0.34
C GLU A 58 -2.12 2.38 0.37
N ASN A 59 -3.37 2.80 0.61
CA ASN A 59 -3.74 4.21 0.67
C ASN A 59 -3.19 4.88 1.93
N PHE A 60 -3.24 4.18 3.07
CA PHE A 60 -2.76 4.74 4.34
C PHE A 60 -1.27 5.04 4.34
N PHE A 61 -0.45 4.15 3.77
CA PHE A 61 1.00 4.30 3.71
C PHE A 61 1.50 4.89 2.38
N ASN A 62 0.62 5.21 1.43
CA ASN A 62 0.99 5.66 0.09
C ASN A 62 2.00 4.72 -0.59
N LEU A 63 1.75 3.42 -0.52
CA LEU A 63 2.58 2.39 -1.14
C LEU A 63 1.72 1.40 -1.93
N LYS A 64 2.37 0.54 -2.71
CA LYS A 64 1.73 -0.63 -3.33
C LYS A 64 2.27 -1.88 -2.67
N LEU A 65 1.38 -2.75 -2.21
CA LEU A 65 1.79 -4.01 -1.58
C LEU A 65 2.30 -5.00 -2.62
N MET A 66 1.59 -5.11 -3.74
CA MET A 66 1.99 -5.99 -4.84
C MET A 66 2.82 -5.24 -5.87
N ARG A 67 3.80 -5.94 -6.46
CA ARG A 67 4.60 -5.38 -7.55
C ARG A 67 3.71 -4.95 -8.70
N GLN A 68 3.80 -3.69 -9.07
CA GLN A 68 3.00 -3.06 -10.11
C GLN A 68 3.85 -2.14 -10.97
N PHE A 69 3.56 -2.11 -12.25
CA PHE A 69 4.09 -1.15 -13.20
C PHE A 69 3.21 0.11 -13.21
N ILE A 70 3.83 1.26 -13.03
CA ILE A 70 3.20 2.57 -13.20
C ILE A 70 3.59 3.05 -14.59
N ASP A 71 2.64 3.02 -15.49
CA ASP A 71 2.85 3.33 -16.91
C ASP A 71 3.08 4.82 -17.14
N GLN A 72 2.40 5.67 -16.37
CA GLN A 72 2.54 7.10 -16.50
C GLN A 72 2.28 7.80 -15.19
N GLU A 73 3.30 8.47 -14.66
CA GLU A 73 3.15 9.45 -13.59
C GLU A 73 3.67 10.79 -14.07
N LYS A 74 2.78 11.79 -14.10
CA LYS A 74 3.13 13.15 -14.49
C LYS A 74 3.53 13.96 -13.27
N LEU A 75 4.71 14.55 -13.33
CA LEU A 75 5.26 15.36 -12.26
C LEU A 75 5.58 16.76 -12.75
N THR A 76 5.33 17.73 -11.91
CA THR A 76 5.59 19.14 -12.23
C THR A 76 7.07 19.46 -12.10
N PHE A 77 7.60 20.22 -13.06
CA PHE A 77 8.93 20.78 -12.98
C PHE A 77 8.91 22.07 -12.17
N TYR A 78 9.78 22.18 -11.18
CA TYR A 78 10.03 23.42 -10.44
C TYR A 78 11.48 23.84 -10.62
N ARG A 79 11.73 25.07 -11.08
CA ARG A 79 13.07 25.59 -11.29
C ARG A 79 13.92 25.62 -10.03
N ALA A 80 13.32 25.83 -8.87
CA ALA A 80 13.99 25.83 -7.59
C ALA A 80 14.72 24.50 -7.29
N ASP A 81 14.18 23.39 -7.78
CA ASP A 81 14.75 22.06 -7.57
C ASP A 81 16.07 21.85 -8.32
N TYR A 82 16.39 22.72 -9.30
CA TYR A 82 17.57 22.61 -10.17
C TYR A 82 18.69 23.62 -9.85
N TRP A 83 18.39 24.65 -9.10
CA TRP A 83 19.34 25.78 -8.99
C TRP A 83 20.54 25.49 -8.10
N GLN A 84 20.41 24.57 -7.15
CA GLN A 84 21.44 24.28 -6.15
C GLN A 84 21.83 22.81 -6.04
N SER A 85 21.13 21.91 -6.71
CA SER A 85 21.38 20.46 -6.63
C SER A 85 20.85 19.73 -7.87
N PHE A 86 21.22 18.46 -8.01
CA PHE A 86 20.57 17.60 -8.99
C PHE A 86 19.08 17.46 -8.68
N PRO A 87 18.22 17.44 -9.71
CA PRO A 87 16.77 17.37 -9.50
C PRO A 87 16.37 16.08 -8.79
N ILE A 88 15.46 16.25 -7.85
CA ILE A 88 14.83 15.15 -7.13
C ILE A 88 13.35 15.13 -7.52
N LEU A 89 12.91 14.01 -8.07
CA LEU A 89 11.50 13.75 -8.38
C LEU A 89 10.84 13.08 -7.17
N PHE A 90 9.71 13.63 -6.74
CA PHE A 90 8.89 13.02 -5.68
C PHE A 90 7.70 12.31 -6.33
N THR A 91 7.67 11.00 -6.16
CA THR A 91 6.64 10.12 -6.75
C THR A 91 5.51 9.82 -5.75
N ASN A 92 4.36 9.41 -6.28
CA ASN A 92 3.23 9.01 -5.45
C ASN A 92 3.51 7.71 -4.69
N TYR A 93 4.29 6.81 -5.28
CA TYR A 93 4.63 5.51 -4.69
C TYR A 93 6.14 5.31 -4.63
N PRO A 94 6.65 4.44 -3.73
CA PRO A 94 8.06 4.08 -3.68
C PRO A 94 8.55 3.51 -5.00
N VAL A 95 9.74 3.91 -5.44
CA VAL A 95 10.31 3.52 -6.73
C VAL A 95 11.33 2.41 -6.55
N ASN A 96 10.97 1.19 -6.92
CA ASN A 96 11.88 0.05 -6.87
C ASN A 96 12.83 0.06 -8.07
N LYS A 97 12.28 0.30 -9.27
CA LYS A 97 13.05 0.31 -10.51
C LYS A 97 12.50 1.37 -11.46
N PRO A 98 13.28 2.38 -11.82
CA PRO A 98 12.93 3.30 -12.88
C PRO A 98 12.97 2.58 -14.23
N ILE A 99 12.05 2.91 -15.13
CA ILE A 99 11.95 2.34 -16.47
C ILE A 99 12.27 3.39 -17.53
N SER A 100 11.59 4.52 -17.49
CA SER A 100 11.84 5.64 -18.40
C SER A 100 11.47 6.97 -17.75
N LEU A 101 12.17 8.02 -18.12
CA LEU A 101 11.86 9.38 -17.75
C LEU A 101 11.96 10.26 -18.99
N THR A 102 10.89 10.96 -19.32
CA THR A 102 10.86 11.93 -20.43
C THR A 102 10.40 13.29 -19.94
N GLY A 103 11.03 14.35 -20.44
CA GLY A 103 10.54 15.71 -20.26
C GLY A 103 9.61 16.06 -21.42
N ARG A 104 8.40 16.53 -21.13
CA ARG A 104 7.41 16.92 -22.12
C ARG A 104 6.96 18.34 -21.93
N PHE A 105 6.78 19.06 -23.04
CA PHE A 105 6.20 20.38 -23.04
C PHE A 105 5.11 20.44 -24.10
N ASN A 106 3.91 20.87 -23.72
CA ASN A 106 2.73 20.89 -24.61
C ASN A 106 2.47 19.54 -25.29
N ASN A 107 2.57 18.44 -24.54
CA ASN A 107 2.42 17.06 -25.02
C ASN A 107 3.49 16.59 -26.05
N LEU A 108 4.48 17.41 -26.34
CA LEU A 108 5.61 17.02 -27.17
C LEU A 108 6.75 16.55 -26.28
N GLU A 109 7.32 15.40 -26.63
CA GLU A 109 8.54 14.91 -25.97
C GLU A 109 9.70 15.84 -26.34
N GLN A 110 10.36 16.38 -25.32
CA GLN A 110 11.49 17.29 -25.49
C GLN A 110 12.81 16.56 -25.26
N ILE A 111 12.89 15.77 -24.20
CA ILE A 111 14.12 15.11 -23.76
C ILE A 111 13.78 13.75 -23.17
N SER A 112 14.51 12.72 -23.60
CA SER A 112 14.51 11.41 -22.96
C SER A 112 15.77 11.27 -22.11
N TYR A 113 15.60 10.96 -20.82
CA TYR A 113 16.69 10.84 -19.85
C TYR A 113 17.19 9.40 -19.76
N PRO A 114 18.51 9.17 -19.83
CA PRO A 114 19.06 7.82 -19.66
C PRO A 114 18.67 7.22 -18.31
N THR A 115 18.20 5.99 -18.30
CA THR A 115 17.77 5.28 -17.07
C THR A 115 18.90 5.15 -16.05
N GLN A 116 20.14 5.06 -16.51
CA GLN A 116 21.34 5.00 -15.67
C GLN A 116 21.57 6.27 -14.82
N TRP A 117 20.95 7.40 -15.18
CA TRP A 117 20.98 8.63 -14.40
C TRP A 117 19.96 8.66 -13.27
N LEU A 118 18.99 7.73 -13.30
CA LEU A 118 17.89 7.69 -12.35
C LEU A 118 18.31 6.86 -11.14
N THR A 119 18.62 7.54 -10.05
CA THR A 119 19.06 6.90 -8.80
C THR A 119 17.89 6.80 -7.84
N THR A 120 17.53 5.57 -7.48
CA THR A 120 16.54 5.30 -6.44
C THR A 120 17.17 5.42 -5.05
N HIS A 121 16.34 5.77 -4.08
CA HIS A 121 16.77 5.91 -2.69
C HIS A 121 16.11 4.86 -1.81
N GLN A 122 16.87 4.34 -0.86
CA GLN A 122 16.36 3.44 0.18
C GLN A 122 16.53 4.10 1.56
N ASN A 123 15.71 3.71 2.51
CA ASN A 123 15.87 4.08 3.91
C ASN A 123 16.88 3.14 4.60
N SER A 124 17.12 3.35 5.90
CA SER A 124 18.00 2.50 6.71
C SER A 124 17.56 1.04 6.83
N TYR A 125 16.33 0.74 6.48
CA TYR A 125 15.75 -0.61 6.47
C TYR A 125 15.77 -1.27 5.09
N GLY A 126 16.42 -0.65 4.09
CA GLY A 126 16.46 -1.16 2.72
C GLY A 126 15.17 -0.98 1.92
N LEU A 127 14.22 -0.21 2.44
CA LEU A 127 12.95 0.05 1.75
C LEU A 127 13.08 1.25 0.82
N TYR A 128 12.55 1.10 -0.38
CA TYR A 128 12.57 2.15 -1.38
C TYR A 128 11.72 3.36 -0.97
N LYS A 129 12.20 4.53 -1.33
CA LYS A 129 11.55 5.82 -1.06
C LYS A 129 10.78 6.33 -2.26
N ARG A 130 9.87 7.28 -2.00
CA ARG A 130 9.10 7.99 -3.02
C ARG A 130 9.89 9.13 -3.65
N ARG A 131 11.17 8.90 -3.92
CA ARG A 131 12.03 9.90 -4.56
C ARG A 131 13.05 9.24 -5.46
N VAL A 132 13.34 9.92 -6.56
CA VAL A 132 14.37 9.54 -7.53
C VAL A 132 15.21 10.77 -7.83
N SER A 133 16.51 10.65 -7.76
CA SER A 133 17.44 11.70 -8.17
C SER A 133 17.87 11.48 -9.61
N ILE A 134 17.96 12.55 -10.38
CA ILE A 134 18.52 12.54 -11.73
C ILE A 134 19.99 12.96 -11.59
N VAL A 135 20.89 11.97 -11.57
CA VAL A 135 22.33 12.20 -11.41
C VAL A 135 23.03 11.74 -12.68
N PRO A 136 23.57 12.66 -13.49
CA PRO A 136 24.33 12.28 -14.67
C PRO A 136 25.53 11.42 -14.28
N THR A 137 25.56 10.21 -14.81
CA THR A 137 26.64 9.24 -14.58
C THR A 137 27.17 8.76 -15.93
N GLY A 138 28.46 8.50 -16.03
CA GLY A 138 29.06 7.96 -17.24
C GLY A 138 30.39 8.61 -17.60
N SER A 139 30.81 8.48 -18.88
CA SER A 139 32.03 9.10 -19.39
C SER A 139 31.94 10.64 -19.38
N ALA A 140 33.10 11.30 -19.46
CA ALA A 140 33.18 12.76 -19.55
C ALA A 140 32.30 13.37 -20.67
N VAL A 141 32.11 12.62 -21.77
CA VAL A 141 31.20 13.02 -22.86
C VAL A 141 29.75 12.97 -22.42
N ALA A 142 29.35 11.98 -21.66
CA ALA A 142 27.99 11.91 -21.10
C ALA A 142 27.75 13.00 -20.05
N THR A 143 28.77 13.37 -19.29
CA THR A 143 28.70 14.47 -18.31
C THR A 143 28.54 15.82 -19.01
N ALA A 144 29.29 16.07 -20.09
CA ALA A 144 29.16 17.29 -20.89
C ALA A 144 27.76 17.37 -21.55
N ASN A 145 27.24 16.26 -22.07
CA ASN A 145 25.88 16.19 -22.59
C ASN A 145 24.83 16.40 -21.48
N ALA A 146 25.11 15.97 -20.27
CA ALA A 146 24.24 16.17 -19.14
C ALA A 146 24.12 17.64 -18.74
N GLU A 147 25.24 18.38 -18.74
CA GLU A 147 25.20 19.84 -18.54
C GLU A 147 24.40 20.54 -19.64
N VAL A 148 24.56 20.10 -20.89
CA VAL A 148 23.78 20.64 -22.03
C VAL A 148 22.32 20.26 -21.89
N ILE A 149 22.00 19.02 -21.50
CA ILE A 149 20.61 18.58 -21.30
C ILE A 149 19.96 19.28 -20.11
N LEU A 150 20.66 19.38 -18.98
CA LEU A 150 20.14 20.07 -17.80
C LEU A 150 20.10 21.59 -18.00
N SER A 151 21.09 22.16 -18.68
CA SER A 151 21.11 23.59 -19.05
C SER A 151 20.24 23.88 -20.26
N GLY A 152 20.07 22.94 -21.19
CA GLY A 152 19.18 23.05 -22.34
C GLY A 152 17.71 23.16 -21.93
N LEU A 153 17.33 22.52 -20.82
CA LEU A 153 16.06 22.79 -20.15
C LEU A 153 15.94 24.27 -19.75
N THR A 154 17.04 24.89 -19.31
CA THR A 154 17.07 26.30 -18.97
C THR A 154 17.23 27.21 -20.17
N THR A 155 17.85 26.77 -21.28
CA THR A 155 18.11 27.61 -22.45
C THR A 155 17.04 27.54 -23.52
N GLN A 156 16.42 26.41 -23.77
CA GLN A 156 15.28 26.32 -24.73
C GLN A 156 13.98 26.87 -24.13
N LEU A 157 13.81 26.77 -22.82
CA LEU A 157 12.76 27.43 -22.06
C LEU A 157 13.23 28.79 -21.52
N GLY A 158 14.50 29.11 -21.75
CA GLY A 158 15.31 29.98 -20.90
C GLY A 158 15.36 31.43 -21.25
N SER A 159 14.67 31.91 -22.26
CA SER A 159 14.43 33.36 -22.37
C SER A 159 13.17 33.78 -21.60
N GLN A 160 12.35 32.82 -21.22
CA GLN A 160 11.19 33.07 -20.38
C GLN A 160 11.40 32.39 -19.03
N HIS A 161 11.32 33.16 -17.96
CA HIS A 161 11.60 32.76 -16.60
C HIS A 161 10.48 31.87 -16.04
N PHE A 162 10.23 30.69 -16.65
CA PHE A 162 9.30 29.73 -16.10
C PHE A 162 9.82 29.25 -14.74
N ARG A 163 9.08 29.57 -13.69
CA ARG A 163 9.33 29.04 -12.34
C ARG A 163 8.84 27.61 -12.18
N MET A 164 7.81 27.25 -12.97
CA MET A 164 7.11 25.98 -12.89
C MET A 164 6.58 25.58 -14.29
N ILE A 165 6.67 24.31 -14.62
CA ILE A 165 6.02 23.73 -15.79
C ILE A 165 5.17 22.55 -15.28
N PRO A 166 3.84 22.66 -15.34
CA PRO A 166 2.96 21.57 -14.94
C PRO A 166 3.19 20.35 -15.84
N ASP A 167 3.11 19.15 -15.25
CA ASP A 167 3.13 17.86 -15.93
C ASP A 167 4.31 17.70 -16.92
N TYR A 168 5.45 18.35 -16.62
CA TYR A 168 6.62 18.27 -17.48
C TYR A 168 7.26 16.90 -17.53
N TRP A 169 7.36 16.23 -16.35
CA TRP A 169 7.97 14.93 -16.25
C TRP A 169 6.93 13.83 -16.49
N ASP A 170 7.23 12.93 -17.41
CA ASP A 170 6.51 11.69 -17.64
C ASP A 170 7.40 10.54 -17.19
N PHE A 171 7.03 9.90 -16.08
CA PHE A 171 7.86 8.92 -15.40
C PHE A 171 7.19 7.55 -15.37
N GLN A 172 7.92 6.54 -15.84
CA GLN A 172 7.52 5.14 -15.78
C GLN A 172 8.40 4.37 -14.82
N TYR A 173 7.83 3.60 -13.94
CA TYR A 173 8.58 2.85 -12.94
C TYR A 173 7.82 1.64 -12.40
N ILE A 174 8.57 0.76 -11.72
CA ILE A 174 8.03 -0.37 -10.97
C ILE A 174 8.00 0.01 -9.49
N THR A 175 6.86 -0.26 -8.86
CA THR A 175 6.61 -0.10 -7.42
C THR A 175 6.13 -1.40 -6.80
N GLY A 176 6.01 -1.43 -5.46
CA GLY A 176 5.48 -2.57 -4.70
C GLY A 176 6.56 -3.58 -4.34
N PHE A 177 6.19 -4.55 -3.52
CA PHE A 177 7.09 -5.59 -3.03
C PHE A 177 7.03 -6.83 -3.90
N ASP A 178 8.16 -7.51 -4.03
CA ASP A 178 8.15 -8.91 -4.44
C ASP A 178 7.59 -9.74 -3.27
N LEU A 179 6.75 -10.74 -3.55
CA LEU A 179 6.08 -11.53 -2.53
C LEU A 179 7.04 -12.20 -1.53
N ASP A 180 8.21 -12.60 -2.02
CA ASP A 180 9.23 -13.26 -1.19
C ASP A 180 9.94 -12.28 -0.23
N HIS A 181 9.84 -10.98 -0.48
CA HIS A 181 10.52 -9.93 0.29
C HIS A 181 9.54 -8.94 0.96
N MET A 182 8.25 -9.31 0.99
CA MET A 182 7.25 -8.45 1.63
C MET A 182 7.40 -8.49 3.15
N PRO A 183 7.44 -7.33 3.83
CA PRO A 183 7.53 -7.27 5.29
C PRO A 183 6.34 -7.96 5.96
N MET A 184 6.64 -8.85 6.92
CA MET A 184 5.63 -9.62 7.65
C MET A 184 4.64 -8.74 8.42
N ASP A 185 5.08 -7.55 8.85
CA ASP A 185 4.22 -6.59 9.55
C ASP A 185 3.08 -6.10 8.64
N LEU A 186 3.36 -5.81 7.36
CA LEU A 186 2.35 -5.41 6.39
C LEU A 186 1.41 -6.56 6.03
N ILE A 187 1.95 -7.77 5.92
CA ILE A 187 1.16 -8.99 5.70
C ILE A 187 0.18 -9.18 6.86
N ASN A 188 0.69 -9.17 8.09
CA ASN A 188 -0.12 -9.39 9.29
C ASN A 188 -1.18 -8.29 9.49
N LEU A 189 -0.81 -7.03 9.24
CA LEU A 189 -1.74 -5.90 9.27
C LEU A 189 -2.90 -6.10 8.29
N THR A 190 -2.59 -6.41 7.04
CA THR A 190 -3.59 -6.64 6.00
C THR A 190 -4.49 -7.83 6.31
N GLY A 191 -3.90 -8.94 6.82
CA GLY A 191 -4.65 -10.11 7.21
C GLY A 191 -5.66 -9.84 8.32
N LYS A 192 -5.26 -9.13 9.38
CA LYS A 192 -6.17 -8.75 10.47
C LYS A 192 -7.27 -7.81 10.02
N LEU A 193 -6.95 -6.80 9.20
CA LEU A 193 -7.96 -5.90 8.64
C LEU A 193 -9.00 -6.65 7.79
N ALA A 194 -8.56 -7.59 6.97
CA ALA A 194 -9.46 -8.40 6.12
C ALA A 194 -10.46 -9.26 6.92
N THR A 195 -10.19 -9.51 8.20
CA THR A 195 -11.06 -10.36 9.03
C THR A 195 -12.16 -9.61 9.77
N PHE A 196 -12.13 -8.28 9.86
CA PHE A 196 -13.12 -7.54 10.65
C PHE A 196 -14.54 -7.73 10.15
N GLY A 197 -14.77 -7.61 8.85
CA GLY A 197 -16.09 -7.85 8.27
C GLY A 197 -16.61 -9.27 8.53
N PRO A 198 -15.85 -10.32 8.14
CA PRO A 198 -16.21 -11.71 8.42
C PRO A 198 -16.45 -12.01 9.90
N LEU A 199 -15.64 -11.47 10.83
CA LEU A 199 -15.85 -11.64 12.27
C LEU A 199 -17.14 -10.94 12.76
N GLY A 200 -17.45 -9.77 12.22
CA GLY A 200 -18.72 -9.09 12.52
C GLY A 200 -19.91 -9.94 12.09
N ILE A 201 -19.92 -10.43 10.85
CA ILE A 201 -20.95 -11.31 10.32
C ILE A 201 -21.08 -12.58 11.16
N ALA A 202 -19.96 -13.23 11.49
CA ALA A 202 -19.96 -14.43 12.32
C ALA A 202 -20.54 -14.17 13.71
N GLY A 203 -20.24 -13.00 14.29
CA GLY A 203 -20.80 -12.58 15.58
C GLY A 203 -22.31 -12.40 15.53
N ASP A 204 -22.80 -11.70 14.50
CA ASP A 204 -24.23 -11.47 14.31
C ASP A 204 -25.01 -12.77 14.07
N LEU A 205 -24.42 -13.74 13.39
CA LEU A 205 -25.02 -15.05 13.15
C LEU A 205 -25.16 -15.91 14.44
N ILE A 206 -24.26 -15.73 15.41
CA ILE A 206 -24.31 -16.44 16.69
C ILE A 206 -25.35 -15.83 17.62
N LEU A 207 -25.40 -14.52 17.72
CA LEU A 207 -26.24 -13.81 18.69
C LEU A 207 -27.62 -13.42 18.13
N GLY A 208 -27.79 -13.46 16.82
CA GLY A 208 -28.91 -12.87 16.12
C GLY A 208 -28.75 -11.34 15.97
N ALA A 209 -29.00 -10.87 14.74
CA ALA A 209 -28.89 -9.45 14.44
C ALA A 209 -29.84 -8.62 15.31
N GLY A 210 -29.30 -7.69 16.09
CA GLY A 210 -30.10 -6.74 16.89
C GLY A 210 -30.60 -7.25 18.25
N ILE A 211 -30.19 -8.45 18.70
CA ILE A 211 -30.57 -8.93 20.04
C ILE A 211 -29.59 -8.35 21.08
N ALA A 212 -30.05 -7.37 21.85
CA ALA A 212 -29.30 -6.77 22.95
C ALA A 212 -29.27 -7.63 24.20
N ASN A 213 -30.37 -8.32 24.50
CA ASN A 213 -30.52 -9.21 25.66
C ASN A 213 -31.45 -10.35 25.33
N GLN A 214 -31.07 -11.58 25.62
CA GLN A 214 -31.95 -12.74 25.60
C GLN A 214 -31.95 -13.39 26.98
N SER A 215 -33.09 -13.47 27.61
CA SER A 215 -33.30 -14.21 28.87
C SER A 215 -34.23 -15.38 28.61
N ILE A 216 -33.84 -16.55 29.01
CA ILE A 216 -34.66 -17.78 28.98
C ILE A 216 -34.86 -18.22 30.41
N GLY A 217 -36.11 -18.21 30.87
CA GLY A 217 -36.46 -18.75 32.16
C GLY A 217 -37.36 -19.97 31.98
N VAL A 218 -36.97 -21.12 32.55
CA VAL A 218 -37.76 -22.33 32.59
C VAL A 218 -37.66 -22.90 34.02
N ASP A 219 -38.83 -22.98 34.69
CA ASP A 219 -39.00 -23.65 35.99
C ASP A 219 -37.94 -23.33 37.06
N GLY A 220 -37.65 -22.04 37.29
CA GLY A 220 -36.71 -21.61 38.32
C GLY A 220 -35.24 -21.54 37.92
N LEU A 221 -34.90 -21.94 36.68
CA LEU A 221 -33.61 -21.71 36.06
C LEU A 221 -33.71 -20.52 35.12
N SER A 222 -33.01 -19.44 35.42
CA SER A 222 -32.87 -18.28 34.54
C SER A 222 -31.46 -18.18 33.97
N GLN A 223 -31.34 -18.21 32.68
CA GLN A 223 -30.12 -17.88 31.97
C GLN A 223 -30.32 -16.57 31.23
N SER A 224 -29.51 -15.58 31.53
CA SER A 224 -29.51 -14.32 30.81
C SER A 224 -28.21 -14.21 30.00
N ILE A 225 -28.33 -14.03 28.69
CA ILE A 225 -27.23 -13.68 27.83
C ILE A 225 -27.40 -12.21 27.49
N GLY A 226 -26.57 -11.36 28.10
CA GLY A 226 -26.50 -9.94 27.80
C GLY A 226 -25.49 -9.71 26.71
N SER A 227 -25.92 -9.22 25.55
CA SER A 227 -25.03 -8.60 24.59
C SER A 227 -25.43 -7.13 24.48
N THR A 228 -24.46 -6.24 24.67
CA THR A 228 -24.73 -4.83 24.39
C THR A 228 -24.82 -4.65 22.88
N SER A 229 -25.72 -3.81 22.43
CA SER A 229 -25.97 -3.47 21.02
C SER A 229 -24.80 -2.79 20.29
N SER A 230 -23.60 -2.88 20.87
CA SER A 230 -22.36 -2.40 20.27
C SER A 230 -21.83 -3.47 19.29
N PRO A 231 -21.46 -3.10 18.05
CA PRO A 231 -20.80 -4.01 17.10
C PRO A 231 -19.57 -4.72 17.66
N THR A 232 -18.98 -4.18 18.72
CA THR A 232 -17.82 -4.70 19.42
C THR A 232 -18.13 -5.85 20.40
N ASN A 233 -19.38 -6.09 20.73
CA ASN A 233 -19.81 -7.11 21.71
C ASN A 233 -20.55 -8.30 21.09
N ALA A 234 -20.60 -8.40 19.76
CA ALA A 234 -20.99 -9.62 19.06
C ALA A 234 -20.07 -10.78 19.47
N GLY A 235 -20.47 -12.03 19.31
CA GLY A 235 -19.79 -13.22 19.83
C GLY A 235 -18.27 -13.32 19.64
N TYR A 236 -17.70 -12.58 18.70
CA TYR A 236 -16.26 -12.46 18.47
C TYR A 236 -15.67 -11.08 18.85
N GLY A 237 -16.40 -10.28 19.59
CA GLY A 237 -16.01 -8.92 19.98
C GLY A 237 -14.65 -8.83 20.66
N ALA A 238 -14.32 -9.79 21.54
CA ALA A 238 -13.02 -9.84 22.21
C ALA A 238 -11.85 -9.99 21.21
N ARG A 239 -12.01 -10.81 20.17
CA ARG A 239 -11.00 -10.98 19.12
C ARG A 239 -10.88 -9.72 18.25
N ILE A 240 -11.99 -9.08 17.93
CA ILE A 240 -11.99 -7.81 17.18
C ILE A 240 -11.25 -6.73 17.97
N ILE A 241 -11.52 -6.58 19.26
CA ILE A 241 -10.84 -5.60 20.13
C ILE A 241 -9.35 -5.91 20.24
N GLN A 242 -8.99 -7.17 20.36
CA GLN A 242 -7.59 -7.58 20.37
C GLN A 242 -6.89 -7.20 19.06
N TYR A 243 -7.49 -7.54 17.91
CA TYR A 243 -6.93 -7.18 16.62
C TYR A 243 -6.82 -5.66 16.40
N GLN A 244 -7.80 -4.89 16.88
CA GLN A 244 -7.73 -3.42 16.82
C GLN A 244 -6.54 -2.87 17.61
N LYS A 245 -6.27 -3.39 18.81
CA LYS A 245 -5.09 -2.99 19.62
C LYS A 245 -3.79 -3.36 18.92
N GLU A 246 -3.68 -4.59 18.43
CA GLU A 246 -2.48 -5.06 17.72
C GLU A 246 -2.24 -4.29 16.42
N ILE A 247 -3.31 -3.94 15.67
CA ILE A 247 -3.23 -3.08 14.48
C ILE A 247 -2.73 -1.69 14.87
N ALA A 248 -3.30 -1.08 15.91
CA ALA A 248 -2.89 0.26 16.35
C ALA A 248 -1.41 0.32 16.75
N GLU A 249 -0.91 -0.70 17.45
CA GLU A 249 0.50 -0.83 17.81
C GLU A 249 1.39 -1.06 16.58
N THR A 250 0.96 -1.94 15.68
CA THR A 250 1.68 -2.24 14.45
C THR A 250 1.76 -1.01 13.54
N VAL A 251 0.66 -0.28 13.37
CA VAL A 251 0.61 0.95 12.58
C VAL A 251 1.56 2.01 13.14
N LYS A 252 1.61 2.22 14.46
CA LYS A 252 2.55 3.15 15.08
C LYS A 252 4.01 2.79 14.75
N ARG A 253 4.36 1.50 14.83
CA ARG A 253 5.70 1.01 14.53
C ARG A 253 6.03 1.14 13.04
N ILE A 254 5.12 0.70 12.17
CA ILE A 254 5.30 0.74 10.72
C ILE A 254 5.38 2.18 10.22
N ARG A 255 4.61 3.09 10.80
CA ARG A 255 4.62 4.51 10.41
C ARG A 255 6.00 5.14 10.55
N LEU A 256 6.76 4.78 11.58
CA LEU A 256 8.14 5.25 11.75
C LEU A 256 9.08 4.74 10.64
N ILE A 257 8.74 3.62 10.00
CA ILE A 257 9.57 2.99 8.97
C ILE A 257 9.18 3.50 7.56
N TYR A 258 7.88 3.70 7.30
CA TYR A 258 7.33 4.00 5.96
C TYR A 258 6.94 5.47 5.79
N ASP A 259 6.66 6.20 6.87
CA ASP A 259 6.39 7.64 6.77
C ASP A 259 7.72 8.37 6.54
N GLU A 260 7.94 8.83 5.32
CA GLU A 260 9.00 9.79 5.08
C GLU A 260 8.61 11.09 5.79
N ILE A 261 9.45 11.53 6.73
CA ILE A 261 9.35 12.85 7.30
C ILE A 261 9.39 13.83 6.13
N LYS A 262 8.26 14.41 5.78
CA LYS A 262 8.22 15.57 4.90
C LYS A 262 8.91 16.68 5.65
N MET A 263 10.19 16.90 5.40
CA MET A 263 10.81 18.17 5.76
C MET A 263 10.12 19.23 4.89
N VAL A 264 9.14 19.88 5.47
CA VAL A 264 8.65 21.16 4.96
C VAL A 264 9.76 22.14 5.30
N VAL A 265 10.62 22.42 4.33
CA VAL A 265 11.49 23.58 4.42
C VAL A 265 10.56 24.79 4.28
N VAL A 266 10.32 25.45 5.39
CA VAL A 266 9.60 26.74 5.45
C VAL A 266 10.49 27.83 4.87
#